data_b03d6cbd2b88ace724273f04d40e69c3
#
_entry.id   b03d6cbd2b88ace724273f04d40e69c3
#
_cell.length_a   1.000
_cell.length_b   1.000
_cell.length_c   1.000
_cell.angle_alpha   90.00
_cell.angle_beta   90.00
_cell.angle_gamma   90.00
#
_symmetry.space_group_name_H-M   'P 1'
#
loop_
_entity.id
_entity.type
_entity.pdbx_description
1 polymer ?
#
loop_
_entity_poly.entity_id
_entity_poly.type
_entity_poly.pdbx_seq_one_letter_code
_entity_poly.pdbx_strand_id
1 'polypeptide(L)'
;MPKINQEELENILQTKINNLDLYLSAFTHRSYLNENRSFNLPHNERMEFLGDAVLELCATEYLYKNYSHPEGELTNFRSALVNYKMLSSIASRLGFEKFLLMSRGEAKDMGRARQVILANCIEAVIGAMYLDSGYQTCTNFIAREVLVELDNIIEDGKYIDPKSRLQELMQEKNGITPHYGVISETGPDHNKTFVLAAFVGEKEVGRGTGPSKQEAEISAAEDALKKNLF
;
A
#
# COMPACT_ATOMS: atom_id res chain seq x y z
N MET A 1 11.08 22.26 19.07
CA MET A 1 11.09 21.21 18.03
C MET A 1 10.34 19.99 18.56
N PRO A 2 9.51 19.33 17.78
CA PRO A 2 8.94 18.06 18.18
C PRO A 2 10.07 17.09 18.50
N LYS A 3 9.99 16.40 19.64
CA LYS A 3 11.02 15.45 20.06
C LYS A 3 10.55 14.05 19.73
N ILE A 4 11.17 13.42 18.75
CA ILE A 4 11.07 11.96 18.58
C ILE A 4 11.91 11.33 19.70
N ASN A 5 11.35 10.37 20.42
CA ASN A 5 12.14 9.56 21.34
C ASN A 5 13.01 8.61 20.50
N GLN A 6 14.31 8.94 20.40
CA GLN A 6 15.25 8.19 19.58
C GLN A 6 15.38 6.74 20.03
N GLU A 7 15.46 6.49 21.32
CA GLU A 7 15.60 5.13 21.88
C GLU A 7 14.37 4.26 21.52
N GLU A 8 13.17 4.83 21.62
CA GLU A 8 11.95 4.17 21.24
C GLU A 8 11.92 3.82 19.73
N LEU A 9 12.36 4.75 18.89
CA LEU A 9 12.43 4.53 17.44
C LEU A 9 13.50 3.49 17.09
N GLU A 10 14.69 3.54 17.70
CA GLU A 10 15.74 2.53 17.55
C GLU A 10 15.25 1.13 17.92
N ASN A 11 14.46 1.01 18.99
CA ASN A 11 13.88 -0.27 19.41
C ASN A 11 12.87 -0.81 18.37
N ILE A 12 12.05 0.04 17.77
CA ILE A 12 11.11 -0.35 16.71
C ILE A 12 11.87 -0.77 15.43
N LEU A 13 12.83 0.06 15.01
CA LEU A 13 13.60 -0.19 13.79
C LEU A 13 14.64 -1.32 13.96
N GLN A 14 14.98 -1.66 15.21
CA GLN A 14 16.07 -2.58 15.59
C GLN A 14 17.42 -2.19 14.95
N THR A 15 17.69 -0.90 14.90
CA THR A 15 18.93 -0.33 14.39
C THR A 15 19.30 0.93 15.15
N LYS A 16 20.59 1.25 15.18
CA LYS A 16 21.07 2.53 15.72
C LYS A 16 20.80 3.66 14.73
N ILE A 17 20.42 4.80 15.25
CA ILE A 17 20.19 6.02 14.49
C ILE A 17 21.43 6.92 14.64
N ASN A 18 22.15 7.14 13.53
CA ASN A 18 23.33 8.00 13.49
C ASN A 18 22.93 9.47 13.21
N ASN A 19 21.88 9.67 12.41
CA ASN A 19 21.37 11.00 12.05
C ASN A 19 19.84 11.09 12.25
N LEU A 20 19.43 11.60 13.40
CA LEU A 20 18.02 11.73 13.78
C LEU A 20 17.23 12.67 12.85
N ASP A 21 17.89 13.66 12.23
CA ASP A 21 17.22 14.63 11.33
C ASP A 21 16.65 13.95 10.07
N LEU A 22 17.25 12.85 9.60
CA LEU A 22 16.70 12.04 8.51
C LEU A 22 15.33 11.46 8.90
N TYR A 23 15.22 10.91 10.09
CA TYR A 23 13.98 10.32 10.58
C TYR A 23 12.94 11.38 10.94
N LEU A 24 13.36 12.52 11.50
CA LEU A 24 12.46 13.67 11.68
C LEU A 24 11.86 14.13 10.35
N SER A 25 12.67 14.21 9.30
CA SER A 25 12.19 14.52 7.94
C SER A 25 11.24 13.43 7.42
N ALA A 26 11.57 12.15 7.61
CA ALA A 26 10.74 11.03 7.18
C ALA A 26 9.34 11.04 7.83
N PHE A 27 9.24 11.45 9.08
CA PHE A 27 7.98 11.60 9.79
C PHE A 27 7.29 12.96 9.56
N THR A 28 7.86 13.85 8.76
CA THR A 28 7.29 15.18 8.50
C THR A 28 6.47 15.18 7.21
N HIS A 29 5.14 15.17 7.33
CA HIS A 29 4.26 15.39 6.19
C HIS A 29 4.29 16.85 5.75
N ARG A 30 4.16 17.12 4.44
CA ARG A 30 4.22 18.48 3.88
C ARG A 30 3.24 19.47 4.56
N SER A 31 2.07 18.99 4.98
CA SER A 31 1.07 19.85 5.63
C SER A 31 1.56 20.43 6.98
N TYR A 32 2.48 19.75 7.66
CA TYR A 32 3.07 20.26 8.89
C TYR A 32 3.82 21.57 8.68
N LEU A 33 4.54 21.69 7.56
CA LEU A 33 5.35 22.88 7.25
C LEU A 33 4.50 24.11 6.98
N ASN A 34 3.25 23.94 6.54
CA ASN A 34 2.31 25.05 6.35
C ASN A 34 1.95 25.74 7.66
N GLU A 35 1.88 24.99 8.76
CA GLU A 35 1.57 25.50 10.09
C GLU A 35 2.83 25.82 10.92
N ASN A 36 4.00 25.30 10.54
CA ASN A 36 5.25 25.37 11.30
C ASN A 36 6.41 25.91 10.46
N ARG A 37 6.32 27.15 10.00
CA ARG A 37 7.31 27.79 9.09
C ARG A 37 8.73 27.90 9.65
N SER A 38 8.92 27.80 10.97
CA SER A 38 10.23 27.80 11.64
C SER A 38 10.87 26.40 11.70
N PHE A 39 10.21 25.36 11.19
CA PHE A 39 10.77 24.03 11.12
C PHE A 39 11.76 23.95 9.95
N ASN A 40 13.02 23.61 10.22
CA ASN A 40 14.11 23.76 9.26
C ASN A 40 14.40 22.51 8.43
N LEU A 41 13.72 21.37 8.70
CA LEU A 41 13.92 20.15 7.93
C LEU A 41 12.89 20.04 6.81
N PRO A 42 13.21 19.36 5.70
CA PRO A 42 12.26 19.14 4.61
C PRO A 42 11.16 18.15 5.00
N HIS A 43 10.06 18.16 4.23
CA HIS A 43 9.06 17.12 4.30
C HIS A 43 9.54 15.82 3.66
N ASN A 44 8.79 14.74 3.86
CA ASN A 44 9.17 13.36 3.56
C ASN A 44 9.13 12.94 2.07
N GLU A 45 8.48 13.65 1.17
CA GLU A 45 8.23 13.19 -0.22
C GLU A 45 9.48 12.74 -0.98
N ARG A 46 10.64 13.38 -0.76
CA ARG A 46 11.88 12.93 -1.41
C ARG A 46 12.46 11.66 -0.81
N MET A 47 12.28 11.45 0.48
CA MET A 47 12.69 10.21 1.15
C MET A 47 11.74 9.06 0.82
N GLU A 48 10.45 9.34 0.73
CA GLU A 48 9.42 8.43 0.22
C GLU A 48 9.83 7.90 -1.16
N PHE A 49 10.13 8.80 -2.10
CA PHE A 49 10.59 8.42 -3.45
C PHE A 49 11.82 7.50 -3.42
N LEU A 50 12.80 7.77 -2.56
CA LEU A 50 13.99 6.92 -2.42
C LEU A 50 13.64 5.59 -1.74
N GLY A 51 12.83 5.64 -0.70
CA GLY A 51 12.46 4.48 0.10
C GLY A 51 11.58 3.50 -0.66
N ASP A 52 10.66 3.99 -1.50
CA ASP A 52 9.89 3.16 -2.43
C ASP A 52 10.81 2.34 -3.34
N ALA A 53 11.79 2.97 -3.99
CA ALA A 53 12.76 2.28 -4.82
C ALA A 53 13.58 1.22 -4.06
N VAL A 54 13.98 1.50 -2.81
CA VAL A 54 14.70 0.55 -1.95
C VAL A 54 13.79 -0.61 -1.54
N LEU A 55 12.55 -0.33 -1.17
CA LEU A 55 11.54 -1.34 -0.80
C LEU A 55 11.26 -2.27 -1.98
N GLU A 56 11.01 -1.72 -3.16
CA GLU A 56 10.79 -2.51 -4.38
C GLU A 56 12.00 -3.38 -4.73
N LEU A 57 13.23 -2.85 -4.63
CA LEU A 57 14.43 -3.63 -4.89
C LEU A 57 14.59 -4.78 -3.90
N CYS A 58 14.43 -4.52 -2.60
CA CYS A 58 14.54 -5.56 -1.56
C CYS A 58 13.49 -6.66 -1.74
N ALA A 59 12.23 -6.27 -1.99
CA ALA A 59 11.15 -7.23 -2.23
C ALA A 59 11.40 -8.05 -3.49
N THR A 60 11.81 -7.41 -4.59
CA THR A 60 12.14 -8.09 -5.86
C THR A 60 13.29 -9.07 -5.69
N GLU A 61 14.37 -8.65 -5.03
CA GLU A 61 15.53 -9.52 -4.77
C GLU A 61 15.15 -10.75 -3.95
N TYR A 62 14.33 -10.57 -2.91
CA TYR A 62 13.84 -11.66 -2.09
C TYR A 62 12.98 -12.64 -2.89
N LEU A 63 12.00 -12.13 -3.66
CA LEU A 63 11.12 -12.94 -4.49
C LEU A 63 11.92 -13.73 -5.54
N TYR A 64 12.85 -13.08 -6.23
CA TYR A 64 13.70 -13.71 -7.23
C TYR A 64 14.55 -14.87 -6.65
N LYS A 65 15.08 -14.70 -5.43
CA LYS A 65 15.92 -15.71 -4.78
C LYS A 65 15.15 -16.90 -4.21
N ASN A 66 13.91 -16.69 -3.79
CA ASN A 66 13.20 -17.68 -3.00
C ASN A 66 12.00 -18.33 -3.73
N TYR A 67 11.57 -17.79 -4.87
CA TYR A 67 10.41 -18.28 -5.61
C TYR A 67 10.75 -18.53 -7.08
N SER A 68 10.38 -19.72 -7.60
CA SER A 68 10.60 -20.13 -9.00
C SER A 68 9.37 -19.85 -9.89
N HIS A 69 8.55 -18.88 -9.53
CA HIS A 69 7.33 -18.52 -10.26
C HIS A 69 7.65 -17.69 -11.51
N PRO A 70 6.78 -17.69 -12.54
CA PRO A 70 6.88 -16.79 -13.68
C PRO A 70 6.91 -15.31 -13.25
N GLU A 71 7.52 -14.45 -14.07
CA GLU A 71 7.69 -13.02 -13.81
C GLU A 71 6.38 -12.31 -13.45
N GLY A 72 5.26 -12.63 -14.14
CA GLY A 72 3.96 -12.05 -13.86
C GLY A 72 3.45 -12.37 -12.45
N GLU A 73 3.66 -13.60 -11.96
CA GLU A 73 3.27 -13.96 -10.58
C GLU A 73 4.15 -13.28 -9.54
N LEU A 74 5.48 -13.21 -9.78
CA LEU A 74 6.39 -12.47 -8.90
C LEU A 74 6.04 -10.98 -8.83
N THR A 75 5.60 -10.40 -9.94
CA THR A 75 5.11 -9.01 -9.99
C THR A 75 3.83 -8.84 -9.17
N ASN A 76 2.91 -9.81 -9.25
CA ASN A 76 1.69 -9.81 -8.44
C ASN A 76 2.00 -9.94 -6.94
N PHE A 77 2.91 -10.83 -6.55
CA PHE A 77 3.36 -10.97 -5.15
C PHE A 77 3.94 -9.66 -4.64
N ARG A 78 4.84 -9.03 -5.40
CA ARG A 78 5.43 -7.74 -5.04
C ARG A 78 4.34 -6.68 -4.89
N SER A 79 3.45 -6.52 -5.85
CA SER A 79 2.37 -5.53 -5.81
C SER A 79 1.45 -5.73 -4.59
N ALA A 80 1.21 -6.97 -4.18
CA ALA A 80 0.42 -7.25 -2.98
C ALA A 80 1.17 -6.87 -1.69
N LEU A 81 2.50 -7.02 -1.66
CA LEU A 81 3.34 -6.67 -0.50
C LEU A 81 3.51 -5.16 -0.31
N VAL A 82 3.72 -4.40 -1.41
CA VAL A 82 4.12 -2.99 -1.33
C VAL A 82 2.98 -2.00 -1.62
N ASN A 83 1.72 -2.45 -1.69
CA ASN A 83 0.60 -1.52 -1.86
C ASN A 83 0.33 -0.70 -0.58
N TYR A 84 -0.30 0.48 -0.77
CA TYR A 84 -0.55 1.42 0.32
C TYR A 84 -1.37 0.85 1.48
N LYS A 85 -2.26 -0.11 1.24
CA LYS A 85 -3.08 -0.74 2.29
C LYS A 85 -2.21 -1.61 3.20
N MET A 86 -1.34 -2.42 2.60
CA MET A 86 -0.38 -3.26 3.33
C MET A 86 0.60 -2.39 4.11
N LEU A 87 1.25 -1.42 3.45
CA LEU A 87 2.23 -0.54 4.08
C LEU A 87 1.62 0.29 5.20
N SER A 88 0.40 0.80 5.04
CA SER A 88 -0.29 1.54 6.11
C SER A 88 -0.62 0.65 7.31
N SER A 89 -1.00 -0.60 7.08
CA SER A 89 -1.24 -1.58 8.16
C SER A 89 0.03 -1.87 8.95
N ILE A 90 1.16 -2.05 8.25
CA ILE A 90 2.47 -2.25 8.89
C ILE A 90 2.90 -1.01 9.67
N ALA A 91 2.76 0.20 9.09
CA ALA A 91 3.09 1.44 9.77
C ALA A 91 2.27 1.65 11.06
N SER A 92 0.97 1.30 11.01
CA SER A 92 0.10 1.33 12.21
C SER A 92 0.53 0.29 13.25
N ARG A 93 0.84 -0.94 12.84
CA ARG A 93 1.35 -2.00 13.72
C ARG A 93 2.64 -1.59 14.43
N LEU A 94 3.53 -0.87 13.72
CA LEU A 94 4.76 -0.31 14.28
C LEU A 94 4.54 0.95 15.13
N GLY A 95 3.30 1.48 15.18
CA GLY A 95 2.96 2.67 15.95
C GLY A 95 3.55 3.97 15.39
N PHE A 96 3.76 4.05 14.08
CA PHE A 96 4.37 5.22 13.43
C PHE A 96 3.50 6.48 13.52
N GLU A 97 2.17 6.31 13.74
CA GLU A 97 1.26 7.44 13.94
C GLU A 97 1.72 8.44 15.02
N LYS A 98 2.33 7.92 16.09
CA LYS A 98 2.79 8.77 17.21
C LYS A 98 3.97 9.68 16.88
N PHE A 99 4.71 9.34 15.82
CA PHE A 99 5.85 10.13 15.36
C PHE A 99 5.49 11.09 14.23
N LEU A 100 4.33 10.87 13.55
CA LEU A 100 3.92 11.66 12.40
C LEU A 100 3.68 13.13 12.77
N LEU A 101 4.33 14.02 12.03
CA LEU A 101 4.14 15.46 12.08
C LEU A 101 3.28 15.87 10.88
N MET A 102 2.08 16.37 11.15
CA MET A 102 1.12 16.82 10.13
C MET A 102 0.31 18.00 10.64
N SER A 103 -0.47 18.65 9.74
CA SER A 103 -1.39 19.69 10.12
C SER A 103 -2.51 19.16 11.01
N ARG A 104 -3.16 20.04 11.76
CA ARG A 104 -4.32 19.70 12.58
C ARG A 104 -5.50 19.19 11.75
N GLY A 105 -5.60 19.61 10.50
CA GLY A 105 -6.62 19.15 9.56
C GLY A 105 -6.41 17.70 9.19
N GLU A 106 -5.21 17.35 8.72
CA GLU A 106 -4.83 15.97 8.34
C GLU A 106 -4.90 15.00 9.53
N ALA A 107 -4.55 15.45 10.72
CA ALA A 107 -4.58 14.63 11.93
C ALA A 107 -5.99 14.15 12.33
N LYS A 108 -7.06 14.81 11.84
CA LYS A 108 -8.45 14.42 12.08
C LYS A 108 -9.00 13.44 11.06
N ASP A 109 -8.36 13.31 9.91
CA ASP A 109 -8.78 12.35 8.89
C ASP A 109 -8.38 10.93 9.33
N MET A 110 -9.39 10.05 9.38
CA MET A 110 -9.22 8.64 9.74
C MET A 110 -9.47 7.72 8.54
N GLY A 111 -9.71 8.29 7.36
CA GLY A 111 -10.06 7.57 6.15
C GLY A 111 -8.85 7.18 5.29
N ARG A 112 -9.11 7.07 3.98
CA ARG A 112 -8.11 6.68 2.97
C ARG A 112 -6.89 7.62 2.94
N ALA A 113 -7.09 8.94 3.11
CA ALA A 113 -5.99 9.89 3.14
C ALA A 113 -4.99 9.57 4.26
N ARG A 114 -5.49 9.18 5.44
CA ARG A 114 -4.64 8.74 6.55
C ARG A 114 -3.82 7.49 6.20
N GLN A 115 -4.41 6.52 5.53
CA GLN A 115 -3.70 5.31 5.10
C GLN A 115 -2.58 5.65 4.11
N VAL A 116 -2.82 6.53 3.16
CA VAL A 116 -1.79 6.98 2.21
C VAL A 116 -0.64 7.68 2.94
N ILE A 117 -0.93 8.58 3.89
CA ILE A 117 0.10 9.26 4.69
C ILE A 117 0.96 8.25 5.46
N LEU A 118 0.36 7.21 6.03
CA LEU A 118 1.08 6.15 6.75
C LEU A 118 1.95 5.28 5.83
N ALA A 119 1.44 4.94 4.65
CA ALA A 119 2.20 4.21 3.63
C ALA A 119 3.42 5.02 3.17
N ASN A 120 3.23 6.29 2.81
CA ASN A 120 4.32 7.18 2.42
C ASN A 120 5.33 7.37 3.56
N CYS A 121 4.85 7.36 4.80
CA CYS A 121 5.71 7.48 5.99
C CYS A 121 6.66 6.28 6.14
N ILE A 122 6.17 5.03 6.01
CA ILE A 122 7.05 3.85 6.13
C ILE A 122 8.07 3.81 4.99
N GLU A 123 7.68 4.18 3.77
CA GLU A 123 8.62 4.32 2.65
C GLU A 123 9.67 5.38 2.96
N ALA A 124 9.27 6.56 3.46
CA ALA A 124 10.21 7.60 3.86
C ALA A 124 11.17 7.15 4.99
N VAL A 125 10.69 6.36 5.96
CA VAL A 125 11.53 5.77 7.00
C VAL A 125 12.54 4.80 6.40
N ILE A 126 12.15 3.96 5.42
CA ILE A 126 13.08 3.09 4.69
C ILE A 126 14.13 3.93 3.95
N GLY A 127 13.74 5.04 3.32
CA GLY A 127 14.66 5.99 2.69
C GLY A 127 15.64 6.61 3.67
N ALA A 128 15.18 6.99 4.87
CA ALA A 128 16.03 7.49 5.96
C ALA A 128 17.01 6.42 6.44
N MET A 129 16.55 5.19 6.65
CA MET A 129 17.40 4.05 7.03
C MET A 129 18.48 3.77 5.98
N TYR A 130 18.12 3.84 4.70
CA TYR A 130 19.07 3.65 3.62
C TYR A 130 20.19 4.70 3.64
N LEU A 131 19.84 5.98 3.82
CA LEU A 131 20.81 7.07 3.89
C LEU A 131 21.67 7.01 5.16
N ASP A 132 21.12 6.55 6.27
CA ASP A 132 21.78 6.50 7.57
C ASP A 132 22.65 5.25 7.76
N SER A 133 22.20 4.10 7.31
CA SER A 133 22.78 2.79 7.66
C SER A 133 22.91 1.82 6.48
N GLY A 134 22.51 2.22 5.28
CA GLY A 134 22.71 1.50 4.02
C GLY A 134 21.74 0.35 3.76
N TYR A 135 21.93 -0.30 2.62
CA TYR A 135 21.02 -1.29 2.04
C TYR A 135 20.74 -2.50 2.94
N GLN A 136 21.78 -3.06 3.57
CA GLN A 136 21.63 -4.25 4.40
C GLN A 136 20.71 -4.04 5.59
N THR A 137 20.74 -2.85 6.20
CA THR A 137 19.83 -2.49 7.30
C THR A 137 18.39 -2.43 6.81
N CYS A 138 18.15 -1.86 5.64
CA CYS A 138 16.82 -1.84 5.00
C CYS A 138 16.33 -3.26 4.71
N THR A 139 17.19 -4.13 4.14
CA THR A 139 16.83 -5.52 3.84
C THR A 139 16.39 -6.27 5.10
N ASN A 140 17.10 -6.11 6.21
CA ASN A 140 16.75 -6.75 7.48
C ASN A 140 15.39 -6.26 8.02
N PHE A 141 15.14 -4.94 7.96
CA PHE A 141 13.88 -4.34 8.38
C PHE A 141 12.72 -4.81 7.48
N ILE A 142 12.89 -4.75 6.16
CA ILE A 142 11.87 -5.16 5.18
C ILE A 142 11.57 -6.65 5.31
N ALA A 143 12.58 -7.51 5.52
CA ALA A 143 12.38 -8.94 5.74
C ALA A 143 11.52 -9.21 6.97
N ARG A 144 11.79 -8.53 8.07
CA ARG A 144 11.09 -8.70 9.34
C ARG A 144 9.67 -8.13 9.33
N GLU A 145 9.45 -7.00 8.69
CA GLU A 145 8.20 -6.26 8.83
C GLU A 145 7.26 -6.39 7.62
N VAL A 146 7.81 -6.57 6.42
CA VAL A 146 7.04 -6.60 5.18
C VAL A 146 6.97 -8.01 4.60
N LEU A 147 8.11 -8.66 4.39
CA LEU A 147 8.14 -9.95 3.70
C LEU A 147 7.51 -11.09 4.52
N VAL A 148 7.40 -10.93 5.84
CA VAL A 148 6.67 -11.86 6.71
C VAL A 148 5.18 -12.01 6.33
N GLU A 149 4.61 -11.02 5.64
CA GLU A 149 3.21 -11.06 5.20
C GLU A 149 3.00 -11.91 3.92
N LEU A 150 4.09 -12.32 3.25
CA LEU A 150 4.01 -12.97 1.95
C LEU A 150 3.31 -14.33 1.99
N ASP A 151 3.58 -15.14 3.00
CA ASP A 151 2.96 -16.46 3.13
C ASP A 151 1.42 -16.32 3.26
N ASN A 152 0.95 -15.38 4.07
CA ASN A 152 -0.47 -15.07 4.21
C ASN A 152 -1.09 -14.57 2.89
N ILE A 153 -0.34 -13.75 2.14
CA ILE A 153 -0.79 -13.22 0.83
C ILE A 153 -0.96 -14.36 -0.17
N ILE A 154 -0.01 -15.31 -0.19
CA ILE A 154 -0.04 -16.45 -1.11
C ILE A 154 -1.15 -17.43 -0.73
N GLU A 155 -1.26 -17.81 0.54
CA GLU A 155 -2.29 -18.73 1.03
C GLU A 155 -3.71 -18.20 0.81
N ASP A 156 -3.92 -16.90 1.04
CA ASP A 156 -5.22 -16.25 0.84
C ASP A 156 -5.53 -15.95 -0.64
N GLY A 157 -4.54 -16.10 -1.55
CA GLY A 157 -4.67 -15.74 -2.97
C GLY A 157 -4.87 -14.22 -3.21
N LYS A 158 -4.50 -13.39 -2.24
CA LYS A 158 -4.68 -11.92 -2.28
C LYS A 158 -3.75 -11.20 -3.27
N TYR A 159 -2.82 -11.90 -3.86
CA TYR A 159 -1.88 -11.37 -4.86
C TYR A 159 -2.45 -11.32 -6.28
N ILE A 160 -3.57 -12.01 -6.53
CA ILE A 160 -4.19 -12.03 -7.85
C ILE A 160 -5.23 -10.93 -7.92
N ASP A 161 -5.07 -10.01 -8.88
CA ASP A 161 -6.11 -9.02 -9.17
C ASP A 161 -7.43 -9.71 -9.53
N PRO A 162 -8.53 -9.46 -8.80
CA PRO A 162 -9.79 -10.16 -9.03
C PRO A 162 -10.31 -10.03 -10.47
N LYS A 163 -10.06 -8.89 -11.13
CA LYS A 163 -10.48 -8.66 -12.53
C LYS A 163 -9.70 -9.56 -13.49
N SER A 164 -8.36 -9.62 -13.31
CA SER A 164 -7.48 -10.48 -14.10
C SER A 164 -7.84 -11.94 -13.89
N ARG A 165 -8.05 -12.36 -12.64
CA ARG A 165 -8.47 -13.74 -12.33
C ARG A 165 -9.81 -14.12 -12.96
N LEU A 166 -10.79 -13.22 -12.88
CA LEU A 166 -12.09 -13.47 -13.52
C LEU A 166 -11.95 -13.56 -15.04
N GLN A 167 -11.11 -12.71 -15.64
CA GLN A 167 -10.84 -12.73 -17.07
C GLN A 167 -10.17 -14.02 -17.51
N GLU A 168 -9.11 -14.48 -16.85
CA GLU A 168 -8.42 -15.73 -17.14
C GLU A 168 -9.38 -16.93 -17.05
N LEU A 169 -10.15 -16.99 -15.95
CA LEU A 169 -11.11 -18.07 -15.72
C LEU A 169 -12.21 -18.11 -16.80
N MET A 170 -12.70 -16.95 -17.23
CA MET A 170 -13.73 -16.87 -18.26
C MET A 170 -13.17 -17.17 -19.64
N GLN A 171 -11.95 -16.73 -19.92
CA GLN A 171 -11.27 -17.04 -21.16
C GLN A 171 -11.02 -18.56 -21.29
N GLU A 172 -10.60 -19.22 -20.20
CA GLU A 172 -10.37 -20.66 -20.17
C GLU A 172 -11.67 -21.46 -20.33
N LYS A 173 -12.75 -21.07 -19.61
CA LYS A 173 -14.02 -21.81 -19.64
C LYS A 173 -14.85 -21.57 -20.90
N ASN A 174 -14.96 -20.33 -21.32
CA ASN A 174 -15.97 -19.90 -22.30
C ASN A 174 -15.40 -19.14 -23.50
N GLY A 175 -14.09 -18.79 -23.51
CA GLY A 175 -13.48 -17.94 -24.52
C GLY A 175 -14.01 -16.51 -24.54
N ILE A 176 -14.63 -16.05 -23.44
CA ILE A 176 -15.30 -14.75 -23.35
C ILE A 176 -14.56 -13.85 -22.35
N THR A 177 -14.26 -12.61 -22.75
CA THR A 177 -13.71 -11.61 -21.84
C THR A 177 -14.85 -10.94 -21.06
N PRO A 178 -14.79 -10.91 -19.72
CA PRO A 178 -15.76 -10.17 -18.90
C PRO A 178 -15.72 -8.68 -19.17
N HIS A 179 -16.87 -8.01 -19.08
CA HIS A 179 -16.95 -6.56 -19.11
C HIS A 179 -17.71 -6.02 -17.90
N TYR A 180 -17.58 -4.72 -17.64
CA TYR A 180 -18.17 -4.09 -16.47
C TYR A 180 -19.09 -2.96 -16.88
N GLY A 181 -20.30 -2.94 -16.31
CA GLY A 181 -21.31 -1.91 -16.58
C GLY A 181 -21.70 -1.16 -15.31
N VAL A 182 -21.84 0.17 -15.41
CA VAL A 182 -22.34 1.02 -14.33
C VAL A 182 -23.85 0.79 -14.16
N ILE A 183 -24.26 0.35 -12.98
CA ILE A 183 -25.66 0.14 -12.60
C ILE A 183 -26.24 1.42 -11.98
N SER A 184 -25.48 2.06 -11.07
CA SER A 184 -25.88 3.33 -10.47
C SER A 184 -24.67 4.13 -9.97
N GLU A 185 -24.89 5.45 -9.91
CA GLU A 185 -23.94 6.42 -9.35
C GLU A 185 -24.72 7.30 -8.40
N THR A 186 -24.32 7.39 -7.14
CA THR A 186 -25.02 8.13 -6.09
C THR A 186 -24.06 8.94 -5.24
N GLY A 187 -24.55 9.99 -4.59
CA GLY A 187 -23.76 10.86 -3.72
C GLY A 187 -23.22 12.13 -4.40
N PRO A 188 -22.77 13.11 -3.61
CA PRO A 188 -22.16 14.34 -4.12
C PRO A 188 -20.79 14.06 -4.74
N ASP A 189 -20.28 14.98 -5.59
CA ASP A 189 -19.03 14.80 -6.35
C ASP A 189 -17.80 14.43 -5.50
N HIS A 190 -17.74 14.92 -4.29
CA HIS A 190 -16.65 14.65 -3.34
C HIS A 190 -16.81 13.36 -2.52
N ASN A 191 -17.97 12.66 -2.66
CA ASN A 191 -18.27 11.42 -1.95
C ASN A 191 -19.23 10.54 -2.77
N LYS A 192 -18.84 10.27 -4.02
CA LYS A 192 -19.61 9.41 -4.92
C LYS A 192 -19.47 7.93 -4.54
N THR A 193 -20.56 7.22 -4.71
CA THR A 193 -20.60 5.77 -4.62
C THR A 193 -21.05 5.20 -5.96
N PHE A 194 -20.24 4.30 -6.51
CA PHE A 194 -20.51 3.62 -7.76
C PHE A 194 -20.95 2.19 -7.47
N VAL A 195 -21.99 1.74 -8.16
CA VAL A 195 -22.40 0.33 -8.21
C VAL A 195 -22.17 -0.16 -9.64
N LEU A 196 -21.33 -1.18 -9.80
CA LEU A 196 -21.05 -1.81 -11.08
C LEU A 196 -21.39 -3.29 -11.05
N ALA A 197 -21.72 -3.84 -12.20
CA ALA A 197 -21.87 -5.28 -12.38
C ALA A 197 -20.83 -5.80 -13.36
N ALA A 198 -20.35 -7.03 -13.10
CA ALA A 198 -19.53 -7.81 -13.99
C ALA A 198 -20.41 -8.71 -14.86
N PHE A 199 -20.16 -8.71 -16.15
CA PHE A 199 -20.90 -9.49 -17.14
C PHE A 199 -19.99 -10.44 -17.92
N VAL A 200 -20.51 -11.64 -18.21
CA VAL A 200 -19.93 -12.60 -19.17
C VAL A 200 -20.96 -12.78 -20.29
N GLY A 201 -20.66 -12.24 -21.48
CA GLY A 201 -21.69 -12.04 -22.49
C GLY A 201 -22.78 -11.09 -21.97
N GLU A 202 -24.03 -11.51 -22.00
CA GLU A 202 -25.18 -10.75 -21.48
C GLU A 202 -25.53 -11.09 -20.02
N LYS A 203 -24.90 -12.11 -19.44
CA LYS A 203 -25.23 -12.59 -18.10
C LYS A 203 -24.46 -11.78 -17.03
N GLU A 204 -25.18 -11.17 -16.08
CA GLU A 204 -24.58 -10.63 -14.86
C GLU A 204 -24.07 -11.78 -13.98
N VAL A 205 -22.78 -11.75 -13.64
CA VAL A 205 -22.11 -12.78 -12.81
C VAL A 205 -21.69 -12.28 -11.44
N GLY A 206 -21.60 -10.93 -11.26
CA GLY A 206 -21.25 -10.34 -9.97
C GLY A 206 -21.60 -8.87 -9.93
N ARG A 207 -21.71 -8.30 -8.70
CA ARG A 207 -22.03 -6.89 -8.47
C ARG A 207 -21.16 -6.35 -7.36
N GLY A 208 -20.61 -5.14 -7.56
CA GLY A 208 -19.73 -4.49 -6.62
C GLY A 208 -20.04 -3.03 -6.40
N THR A 209 -19.58 -2.50 -5.28
CA THR A 209 -19.76 -1.10 -4.89
C THR A 209 -18.42 -0.54 -4.46
N GLY A 210 -18.14 0.72 -4.82
CA GLY A 210 -16.90 1.41 -4.44
C GLY A 210 -16.99 2.93 -4.60
N PRO A 211 -16.06 3.66 -3.98
CA PRO A 211 -15.94 5.12 -4.10
C PRO A 211 -15.38 5.57 -5.46
N SER A 212 -14.88 4.65 -6.26
CA SER A 212 -14.47 4.85 -7.66
C SER A 212 -15.00 3.72 -8.53
N LYS A 213 -15.09 3.96 -9.85
CA LYS A 213 -15.48 2.91 -10.81
C LYS A 213 -14.53 1.71 -10.73
N GLN A 214 -13.23 1.96 -10.64
CA GLN A 214 -12.22 0.91 -10.53
C GLN A 214 -12.41 0.04 -9.28
N GLU A 215 -12.68 0.63 -8.12
CA GLU A 215 -12.92 -0.13 -6.89
C GLU A 215 -14.24 -0.92 -6.95
N ALA A 216 -15.27 -0.35 -7.57
CA ALA A 216 -16.53 -1.05 -7.79
C ALA A 216 -16.39 -2.21 -8.80
N GLU A 217 -15.55 -2.08 -9.85
CA GLU A 217 -15.21 -3.17 -10.78
C GLU A 217 -14.47 -4.32 -10.06
N ILE A 218 -13.47 -4.00 -9.24
CA ILE A 218 -12.73 -4.99 -8.43
C ILE A 218 -13.71 -5.74 -7.51
N SER A 219 -14.57 -4.99 -6.81
CA SER A 219 -15.59 -5.59 -5.93
C SER A 219 -16.59 -6.46 -6.68
N ALA A 220 -16.98 -6.08 -7.92
CA ALA A 220 -17.87 -6.87 -8.76
C ALA A 220 -17.18 -8.18 -9.24
N ALA A 221 -15.88 -8.12 -9.55
CA ALA A 221 -15.11 -9.31 -9.91
C ALA A 221 -14.95 -10.26 -8.71
N GLU A 222 -14.68 -9.75 -7.52
CA GLU A 222 -14.62 -10.54 -6.28
C GLU A 222 -15.95 -11.26 -6.00
N ASP A 223 -17.07 -10.55 -6.15
CA ASP A 223 -18.40 -11.12 -5.97
C ASP A 223 -18.69 -12.23 -7.00
N ALA A 224 -18.31 -12.00 -8.26
CA ALA A 224 -18.42 -13.01 -9.32
C ALA A 224 -17.62 -14.27 -8.99
N LEU A 225 -16.36 -14.13 -8.58
CA LEU A 225 -15.48 -15.23 -8.20
C LEU A 225 -16.02 -16.01 -7.00
N LYS A 226 -16.58 -15.33 -5.98
CA LYS A 226 -17.20 -15.95 -4.81
C LYS A 226 -18.45 -16.75 -5.17
N LYS A 227 -19.31 -16.18 -6.02
CA LYS A 227 -20.56 -16.83 -6.44
C LYS A 227 -20.37 -18.02 -7.38
N ASN A 228 -19.27 -18.00 -8.14
CA ASN A 228 -18.93 -19.05 -9.12
C ASN A 228 -20.13 -19.43 -10.02
N LEU A 229 -20.87 -18.43 -10.52
CA LEU A 229 -22.11 -18.59 -11.29
C LEU A 229 -21.89 -18.75 -12.81
N PHE A 230 -20.72 -19.14 -13.24
CA PHE A 230 -20.27 -19.24 -14.63
C PHE A 230 -19.73 -20.62 -14.99
#